data_81e4a74fb930c7342685c38bc4924650
#
_entry.id   81e4a74fb930c7342685c38bc4924650
#
_cell.length_a   1.000
_cell.length_b   1.000
_cell.length_c   1.000
_cell.angle_alpha   90.00
_cell.angle_beta   90.00
_cell.angle_gamma   90.00
#
_symmetry.space_group_name_H-M   'P 1'
#
loop_
_entity.id
_entity.type
_entity.pdbx_description
1 polymer ?
#
loop_
_entity_poly.entity_id
_entity_poly.type
_entity_poly.pdbx_seq_one_letter_code
_entity_poly.pdbx_strand_id
1 'polypeptide(L)'
;LKTYLEQDDVKVIMTRETDTGLYSETDSRKKMADMKKRCEIIEESGADLVVSIHQNSYHEESVSGGQVFYYRDSSKGKALAEILQDRFDYVLGDQNRRLPKANANYYLLLHVKCPIVIVECGFLSNRKEAALLNSGEYQDKLAYTIHMGIMEYLKGEILGGNSSLSKVQSDLNLTRTLVKYGL
;
A
#
# COMPACT_ATOMS: atom_id res chain seq x y z
N LEU A 1 10.89 1.75 1.18
CA LEU A 1 9.74 2.63 0.92
C LEU A 1 9.67 3.76 1.95
N LYS A 2 9.70 3.47 3.28
CA LYS A 2 9.65 4.50 4.33
C LYS A 2 10.69 5.60 4.08
N THR A 3 11.93 5.23 3.84
CA THR A 3 13.04 6.15 3.56
C THR A 3 12.75 7.08 2.38
N TYR A 4 12.24 6.55 1.27
CA TYR A 4 11.88 7.36 0.09
C TYR A 4 10.79 8.39 0.39
N LEU A 5 9.75 7.96 1.09
CA LEU A 5 8.63 8.82 1.43
C LEU A 5 9.02 9.92 2.43
N GLU A 6 9.84 9.59 3.43
CA GLU A 6 10.33 10.56 4.42
C GLU A 6 11.30 11.60 3.81
N GLN A 7 12.00 11.26 2.72
CA GLN A 7 12.81 12.23 1.95
C GLN A 7 11.94 13.27 1.23
N ASP A 8 10.69 12.95 0.93
CA ASP A 8 9.72 13.85 0.32
C ASP A 8 8.70 14.41 1.34
N ASP A 9 9.13 14.57 2.60
CA ASP A 9 8.34 15.14 3.70
C ASP A 9 7.02 14.43 4.01
N VAL A 10 6.90 13.15 3.64
CA VAL A 10 5.75 12.32 4.00
C VAL A 10 6.01 11.65 5.35
N LYS A 11 5.19 11.96 6.35
CA LYS A 11 5.24 11.26 7.64
C LYS A 11 4.76 9.81 7.47
N VAL A 12 5.63 8.85 7.80
CA VAL A 12 5.31 7.43 7.70
C VAL A 12 5.11 6.80 9.08
N ILE A 13 3.93 6.23 9.29
CA ILE A 13 3.61 5.44 10.48
C ILE A 13 3.55 3.97 10.07
N MET A 14 4.32 3.14 10.75
CA MET A 14 4.34 1.69 10.55
C MET A 14 3.41 1.04 11.56
N THR A 15 2.47 0.21 11.11
CA THR A 15 1.64 -0.58 12.04
C THR A 15 2.46 -1.65 12.76
N ARG A 16 3.61 -2.03 12.19
CA ARG A 16 4.53 -3.01 12.74
C ARG A 16 5.96 -2.75 12.26
N GLU A 17 6.93 -2.78 13.15
CA GLU A 17 8.37 -2.60 12.83
C GLU A 17 9.20 -3.85 13.09
N THR A 18 8.60 -4.87 13.71
CA THR A 18 9.25 -6.15 14.06
C THR A 18 8.48 -7.32 13.46
N ASP A 19 9.04 -8.53 13.50
CA ASP A 19 8.38 -9.75 13.03
C ASP A 19 7.44 -10.36 14.08
N THR A 20 6.82 -9.52 14.92
CA THR A 20 5.84 -9.95 15.92
C THR A 20 4.44 -9.47 15.54
N GLY A 21 3.42 -10.30 15.79
CA GLY A 21 2.03 -9.88 15.61
C GLY A 21 1.59 -8.90 16.70
N LEU A 22 0.55 -8.12 16.41
CA LEU A 22 -0.05 -7.14 17.33
C LEU A 22 -1.17 -7.77 18.16
N TYR A 23 -0.93 -8.94 18.72
CA TYR A 23 -1.87 -9.70 19.55
C TYR A 23 -1.21 -10.15 20.86
N SER A 24 -2.02 -10.41 21.87
CA SER A 24 -1.57 -11.04 23.12
C SER A 24 -1.51 -12.57 22.98
N GLU A 25 -0.65 -13.21 23.79
CA GLU A 25 -0.63 -14.67 23.90
C GLU A 25 -1.97 -15.26 24.38
N THR A 26 -2.75 -14.48 25.11
CA THR A 26 -4.08 -14.85 25.61
C THR A 26 -5.20 -14.71 24.56
N ASP A 27 -4.93 -14.10 23.40
CA ASP A 27 -5.92 -13.93 22.35
C ASP A 27 -6.27 -15.26 21.68
N SER A 28 -7.51 -15.69 21.81
CA SER A 28 -8.03 -16.93 21.19
C SER A 28 -8.09 -16.84 19.66
N ARG A 29 -8.15 -15.63 19.09
CA ARG A 29 -8.20 -15.34 17.66
C ARG A 29 -7.09 -14.36 17.26
N LYS A 30 -5.84 -14.80 17.37
CA LYS A 30 -4.63 -13.98 17.16
C LYS A 30 -4.68 -13.14 15.87
N LYS A 31 -5.03 -13.75 14.74
CA LYS A 31 -5.15 -13.03 13.46
C LYS A 31 -6.19 -11.90 13.50
N MET A 32 -7.33 -12.13 14.15
CA MET A 32 -8.38 -11.11 14.26
C MET A 32 -7.97 -9.98 15.19
N ALA A 33 -7.30 -10.29 16.32
CA ALA A 33 -6.77 -9.31 17.24
C ALA A 33 -5.73 -8.43 16.55
N ASP A 34 -4.80 -9.02 15.79
CA ASP A 34 -3.80 -8.30 14.99
C ASP A 34 -4.47 -7.34 13.99
N MET A 35 -5.46 -7.81 13.22
CA MET A 35 -6.15 -6.96 12.24
C MET A 35 -6.90 -5.79 12.91
N LYS A 36 -7.55 -6.02 14.04
CA LYS A 36 -8.21 -4.96 14.81
C LYS A 36 -7.20 -3.93 15.31
N LYS A 37 -6.09 -4.39 15.88
CA LYS A 37 -5.06 -3.48 16.41
C LYS A 37 -4.45 -2.61 15.30
N ARG A 38 -4.29 -3.15 14.09
CA ARG A 38 -3.86 -2.35 12.94
C ARG A 38 -4.87 -1.28 12.56
N CYS A 39 -6.17 -1.61 12.54
CA CYS A 39 -7.22 -0.62 12.29
C CYS A 39 -7.21 0.49 13.35
N GLU A 40 -7.02 0.16 14.63
CA GLU A 40 -6.89 1.13 15.72
C GLU A 40 -5.71 2.08 15.49
N ILE A 41 -4.52 1.55 15.20
CA ILE A 41 -3.31 2.34 14.91
C ILE A 41 -3.56 3.27 13.71
N ILE A 42 -4.20 2.77 12.64
CA ILE A 42 -4.53 3.57 11.47
C ILE A 42 -5.49 4.69 11.81
N GLU A 43 -6.56 4.42 12.55
CA GLU A 43 -7.56 5.41 12.95
C GLU A 43 -6.96 6.47 13.88
N GLU A 44 -6.21 6.05 14.90
CA GLU A 44 -5.52 6.93 15.85
C GLU A 44 -4.44 7.81 15.18
N SER A 45 -3.83 7.32 14.10
CA SER A 45 -2.80 8.06 13.37
C SER A 45 -3.33 9.24 12.58
N GLY A 46 -4.62 9.24 12.23
CA GLY A 46 -5.21 10.23 11.33
C GLY A 46 -4.63 10.20 9.92
N ALA A 47 -4.18 9.03 9.45
CA ALA A 47 -3.52 8.87 8.16
C ALA A 47 -4.38 9.36 6.99
N ASP A 48 -3.77 10.08 6.05
CA ASP A 48 -4.42 10.53 4.81
C ASP A 48 -4.64 9.38 3.82
N LEU A 49 -3.76 8.39 3.83
CA LEU A 49 -3.87 7.16 3.03
C LEU A 49 -3.13 6.00 3.69
N VAL A 50 -3.47 4.79 3.27
CA VAL A 50 -2.83 3.55 3.75
C VAL A 50 -2.39 2.68 2.57
N VAL A 51 -1.15 2.19 2.64
CA VAL A 51 -0.64 1.19 1.70
C VAL A 51 -0.22 -0.05 2.47
N SER A 52 -0.90 -1.16 2.22
CA SER A 52 -0.60 -2.47 2.81
C SER A 52 0.21 -3.29 1.79
N ILE A 53 1.46 -3.62 2.11
CA ILE A 53 2.38 -4.31 1.20
C ILE A 53 2.43 -5.78 1.55
N HIS A 54 2.20 -6.61 0.55
CA HIS A 54 2.11 -8.06 0.65
C HIS A 54 2.84 -8.78 -0.47
N GLN A 55 3.03 -10.08 -0.28
CA GLN A 55 3.36 -11.04 -1.32
C GLN A 55 2.23 -12.05 -1.41
N ASN A 56 1.78 -12.30 -2.64
CA ASN A 56 0.67 -13.19 -2.93
C ASN A 56 1.09 -14.67 -2.95
N SER A 57 0.12 -15.54 -2.92
CA SER A 57 0.31 -16.97 -3.14
C SER A 57 -0.90 -17.56 -3.84
N TYR A 58 -0.68 -18.51 -4.74
CA TYR A 58 -1.75 -19.22 -5.44
C TYR A 58 -1.36 -20.68 -5.65
N HIS A 59 -2.33 -21.58 -5.83
CA HIS A 59 -2.06 -23.01 -5.95
C HIS A 59 -1.37 -23.39 -7.28
N GLU A 60 -1.47 -22.57 -8.31
CA GLU A 60 -0.79 -22.75 -9.59
C GLU A 60 0.50 -21.94 -9.64
N GLU A 61 1.64 -22.61 -9.80
CA GLU A 61 2.96 -21.97 -9.85
C GLU A 61 3.12 -21.01 -11.04
N SER A 62 2.37 -21.22 -12.14
CA SER A 62 2.43 -20.36 -13.33
C SER A 62 1.85 -18.97 -13.11
N VAL A 63 1.06 -18.78 -12.06
CA VAL A 63 0.44 -17.48 -11.75
C VAL A 63 1.49 -16.50 -11.23
N SER A 64 1.51 -15.29 -11.82
CA SER A 64 2.52 -14.26 -11.56
C SER A 64 1.96 -12.85 -11.70
N GLY A 65 2.75 -11.85 -11.37
CA GLY A 65 2.49 -10.42 -11.58
C GLY A 65 2.04 -9.68 -10.32
N GLY A 66 2.50 -8.43 -10.19
CA GLY A 66 2.07 -7.52 -9.13
C GLY A 66 0.64 -7.03 -9.36
N GLN A 67 -0.15 -6.95 -8.30
CA GLN A 67 -1.55 -6.53 -8.36
C GLN A 67 -1.94 -5.65 -7.19
N VAL A 68 -2.70 -4.58 -7.46
CA VAL A 68 -3.20 -3.68 -6.43
C VAL A 68 -4.69 -3.90 -6.21
N PHE A 69 -5.08 -4.10 -4.93
CA PHE A 69 -6.47 -4.26 -4.52
C PHE A 69 -6.95 -3.00 -3.79
N TYR A 70 -8.22 -2.66 -4.01
CA TYR A 70 -8.88 -1.53 -3.35
C TYR A 70 -10.28 -1.92 -2.88
N TYR A 71 -10.84 -1.18 -1.92
CA TYR A 71 -12.22 -1.39 -1.50
C TYR A 71 -13.19 -1.01 -2.63
N ARG A 72 -14.09 -1.91 -2.96
CA ARG A 72 -15.01 -1.79 -4.10
C ARG A 72 -15.75 -0.45 -4.17
N ASP A 73 -16.16 0.07 -3.01
CA ASP A 73 -16.98 1.29 -2.93
C ASP A 73 -16.13 2.56 -2.65
N SER A 74 -14.80 2.47 -2.72
CA SER A 74 -13.87 3.57 -2.52
C SER A 74 -13.38 4.15 -3.85
N SER A 75 -13.90 5.30 -4.25
CA SER A 75 -13.42 6.01 -5.44
C SER A 75 -11.96 6.48 -5.30
N LYS A 76 -11.58 6.98 -4.13
CA LYS A 76 -10.20 7.40 -3.82
C LYS A 76 -9.24 6.22 -3.76
N GLY A 77 -9.65 5.11 -3.14
CA GLY A 77 -8.89 3.87 -3.13
C GLY A 77 -8.70 3.31 -4.54
N LYS A 78 -9.73 3.41 -5.39
CA LYS A 78 -9.65 3.03 -6.81
C LYS A 78 -8.63 3.87 -7.56
N ALA A 79 -8.68 5.19 -7.45
CA ALA A 79 -7.74 6.10 -8.11
C ALA A 79 -6.27 5.82 -7.69
N LEU A 80 -6.03 5.62 -6.38
CA LEU A 80 -4.71 5.23 -5.89
C LEU A 80 -4.26 3.87 -6.46
N ALA A 81 -5.18 2.90 -6.53
CA ALA A 81 -4.88 1.57 -7.06
C ALA A 81 -4.56 1.60 -8.56
N GLU A 82 -5.27 2.42 -9.35
CA GLU A 82 -5.01 2.61 -10.79
C GLU A 82 -3.61 3.19 -11.01
N ILE A 83 -3.25 4.27 -10.33
CA ILE A 83 -1.92 4.89 -10.43
C ILE A 83 -0.81 3.89 -10.04
N LEU A 84 -0.97 3.17 -8.94
CA LEU A 84 0.03 2.20 -8.50
C LEU A 84 0.15 1.02 -9.47
N GLN A 85 -0.96 0.54 -10.03
CA GLN A 85 -0.95 -0.55 -11.02
C GLN A 85 -0.24 -0.11 -12.30
N ASP A 86 -0.51 1.08 -12.82
CA ASP A 86 0.16 1.63 -14.00
C ASP A 86 1.68 1.73 -13.78
N ARG A 87 2.11 2.13 -12.56
CA ARG A 87 3.53 2.14 -12.20
C ARG A 87 4.14 0.75 -12.16
N PHE A 88 3.40 -0.24 -11.64
CA PHE A 88 3.83 -1.64 -11.69
C PHE A 88 3.97 -2.15 -13.11
N ASP A 89 3.03 -1.86 -13.98
CA ASP A 89 3.05 -2.29 -15.37
C ASP A 89 4.25 -1.69 -16.12
N TYR A 90 4.55 -0.42 -15.87
CA TYR A 90 5.75 0.23 -16.41
C TYR A 90 7.06 -0.43 -15.95
N VAL A 91 7.15 -0.82 -14.67
CA VAL A 91 8.39 -1.33 -14.07
C VAL A 91 8.57 -2.83 -14.29
N LEU A 92 7.49 -3.62 -14.27
CA LEU A 92 7.50 -5.07 -14.46
C LEU A 92 7.45 -5.45 -15.95
N GLY A 93 7.08 -4.49 -16.80
CA GLY A 93 7.01 -4.66 -18.26
C GLY A 93 5.82 -5.49 -18.72
N ASP A 94 5.82 -5.89 -20.00
CA ASP A 94 4.73 -6.59 -20.68
C ASP A 94 4.31 -7.92 -20.05
N GLN A 95 5.05 -8.42 -19.09
CA GLN A 95 4.73 -9.65 -18.38
C GLN A 95 3.71 -9.43 -17.26
N ASN A 96 3.55 -8.20 -16.76
CA ASN A 96 2.51 -7.88 -15.80
C ASN A 96 1.21 -7.52 -16.56
N ARG A 97 0.27 -8.45 -16.57
CA ARG A 97 -1.06 -8.27 -17.20
C ARG A 97 -2.17 -8.12 -16.16
N ARG A 98 -1.80 -7.74 -14.94
CA ARG A 98 -2.74 -7.55 -13.85
C ARG A 98 -3.40 -6.18 -13.96
N LEU A 99 -4.68 -6.13 -13.61
CA LEU A 99 -5.43 -4.89 -13.47
C LEU A 99 -5.70 -4.60 -11.99
N PRO A 100 -5.89 -3.34 -11.60
CA PRO A 100 -6.32 -3.01 -10.25
C PRO A 100 -7.65 -3.73 -9.96
N LYS A 101 -7.78 -4.33 -8.77
CA LYS A 101 -8.89 -5.23 -8.49
C LYS A 101 -9.72 -4.77 -7.30
N ALA A 102 -11.01 -4.56 -7.54
CA ALA A 102 -11.98 -4.29 -6.48
C ALA A 102 -12.12 -5.51 -5.56
N ASN A 103 -12.14 -5.26 -4.24
CA ASN A 103 -12.31 -6.30 -3.24
C ASN A 103 -13.25 -5.82 -2.13
N ALA A 104 -14.13 -6.71 -1.67
CA ALA A 104 -15.10 -6.44 -0.60
C ALA A 104 -14.96 -7.44 0.57
N ASN A 105 -13.86 -8.19 0.65
CA ASN A 105 -13.68 -9.26 1.64
C ASN A 105 -12.45 -9.05 2.54
N TYR A 106 -11.46 -8.26 2.11
CA TYR A 106 -10.26 -8.03 2.91
C TYR A 106 -10.57 -7.14 4.10
N TYR A 107 -10.20 -7.60 5.29
CA TYR A 107 -10.56 -6.97 6.55
C TYR A 107 -10.16 -5.49 6.61
N LEU A 108 -8.92 -5.16 6.28
CA LEU A 108 -8.45 -3.77 6.31
C LEU A 108 -9.20 -2.88 5.31
N LEU A 109 -9.48 -3.38 4.10
CA LEU A 109 -10.24 -2.63 3.09
C LEU A 109 -11.65 -2.28 3.56
N LEU A 110 -12.26 -3.15 4.38
CA LEU A 110 -13.62 -2.95 4.91
C LEU A 110 -13.68 -2.01 6.12
N HIS A 111 -12.61 -1.95 6.93
CA HIS A 111 -12.66 -1.29 8.24
C HIS A 111 -11.86 0.01 8.32
N VAL A 112 -11.00 0.28 7.35
CA VAL A 112 -10.25 1.53 7.28
C VAL A 112 -11.03 2.58 6.48
N LYS A 113 -11.18 3.78 7.04
CA LYS A 113 -12.03 4.85 6.47
C LYS A 113 -11.30 5.71 5.42
N CYS A 114 -9.99 5.94 5.60
CA CYS A 114 -9.21 6.68 4.61
C CYS A 114 -8.93 5.81 3.37
N PRO A 115 -8.50 6.41 2.25
CA PRO A 115 -8.08 5.66 1.07
C PRO A 115 -7.06 4.58 1.44
N ILE A 116 -7.35 3.34 1.12
CA ILE A 116 -6.48 2.19 1.41
C ILE A 116 -6.37 1.29 0.20
N VAL A 117 -5.16 0.80 -0.04
CA VAL A 117 -4.87 -0.24 -1.03
C VAL A 117 -4.04 -1.37 -0.42
N ILE A 118 -4.20 -2.56 -0.99
CA ILE A 118 -3.32 -3.70 -0.73
C ILE A 118 -2.51 -3.94 -1.99
N VAL A 119 -1.19 -3.88 -1.86
CA VAL A 119 -0.23 -4.05 -2.95
C VAL A 119 0.39 -5.43 -2.83
N GLU A 120 -0.02 -6.32 -3.72
CA GLU A 120 0.59 -7.65 -3.87
C GLU A 120 1.75 -7.53 -4.85
N CYS A 121 2.98 -7.59 -4.33
CA CYS A 121 4.20 -7.34 -5.09
C CYS A 121 4.60 -8.44 -6.08
N GLY A 122 3.97 -9.60 -6.00
CA GLY A 122 4.22 -10.80 -6.77
C GLY A 122 3.84 -12.05 -5.99
N PHE A 123 4.03 -13.22 -6.57
CA PHE A 123 3.60 -14.51 -6.01
C PHE A 123 4.77 -15.30 -5.44
N LEU A 124 4.75 -15.59 -4.13
CA LEU A 124 5.71 -16.50 -3.49
C LEU A 124 5.59 -17.95 -4.00
N SER A 125 4.42 -18.32 -4.50
CA SER A 125 4.19 -19.62 -5.15
C SER A 125 4.85 -19.74 -6.53
N ASN A 126 5.20 -18.64 -7.17
CA ASN A 126 5.95 -18.63 -8.42
C ASN A 126 7.45 -18.55 -8.11
N ARG A 127 8.22 -19.59 -8.49
CA ARG A 127 9.66 -19.69 -8.15
C ARG A 127 10.49 -18.52 -8.66
N LYS A 128 10.18 -18.00 -9.84
CA LYS A 128 10.91 -16.85 -10.43
C LYS A 128 10.62 -15.58 -9.63
N GLU A 129 9.36 -15.32 -9.33
CA GLU A 129 8.99 -14.15 -8.54
C GLU A 129 9.47 -14.26 -7.08
N ALA A 130 9.38 -15.45 -6.47
CA ALA A 130 9.93 -15.67 -5.13
C ALA A 130 11.43 -15.36 -5.04
N ALA A 131 12.21 -15.74 -6.06
CA ALA A 131 13.64 -15.41 -6.13
C ALA A 131 13.84 -13.88 -6.27
N LEU A 132 13.07 -13.20 -7.11
CA LEU A 132 13.10 -11.75 -7.25
C LEU A 132 12.68 -11.03 -5.96
N LEU A 133 11.58 -11.44 -5.35
CA LEU A 133 11.06 -10.87 -4.10
C LEU A 133 12.03 -11.03 -2.93
N ASN A 134 12.93 -12.02 -2.99
CA ASN A 134 14.02 -12.20 -2.00
C ASN A 134 15.30 -11.41 -2.36
N SER A 135 15.34 -10.68 -3.47
CA SER A 135 16.45 -9.83 -3.87
C SER A 135 16.28 -8.41 -3.35
N GLY A 136 17.32 -7.89 -2.66
CA GLY A 136 17.30 -6.51 -2.15
C GLY A 136 17.17 -5.47 -3.27
N GLU A 137 17.81 -5.69 -4.42
CA GLU A 137 17.70 -4.81 -5.59
C GLU A 137 16.25 -4.75 -6.11
N TYR A 138 15.57 -5.90 -6.20
CA TYR A 138 14.18 -5.94 -6.65
C TYR A 138 13.21 -5.34 -5.63
N GLN A 139 13.46 -5.57 -4.32
CA GLN A 139 12.70 -4.95 -3.25
C GLN A 139 12.84 -3.42 -3.28
N ASP A 140 14.04 -2.90 -3.52
CA ASP A 140 14.28 -1.47 -3.66
C ASP A 140 13.56 -0.89 -4.88
N LYS A 141 13.66 -1.56 -6.02
CA LYS A 141 12.93 -1.22 -7.25
C LYS A 141 11.42 -1.13 -7.01
N LEU A 142 10.83 -2.12 -6.34
CA LEU A 142 9.41 -2.10 -5.99
C LEU A 142 9.06 -0.98 -5.02
N ALA A 143 9.91 -0.77 -4.00
CA ALA A 143 9.73 0.31 -3.03
C ALA A 143 9.72 1.69 -3.70
N TYR A 144 10.65 1.93 -4.61
CA TYR A 144 10.71 3.16 -5.39
C TYR A 144 9.49 3.31 -6.32
N THR A 145 9.05 2.23 -6.96
CA THR A 145 7.85 2.23 -7.81
C THR A 145 6.60 2.61 -7.03
N ILE A 146 6.41 2.04 -5.83
CA ILE A 146 5.28 2.37 -4.95
C ILE A 146 5.38 3.82 -4.47
N HIS A 147 6.58 4.28 -4.10
CA HIS A 147 6.84 5.66 -3.73
C HIS A 147 6.40 6.63 -4.82
N MET A 148 6.83 6.42 -6.06
CA MET A 148 6.47 7.28 -7.20
C MET A 148 4.95 7.34 -7.43
N GLY A 149 4.25 6.21 -7.31
CA GLY A 149 2.79 6.19 -7.43
C GLY A 149 2.07 6.90 -6.28
N ILE A 150 2.56 6.77 -5.05
CA ILE A 150 2.03 7.51 -3.91
C ILE A 150 2.22 9.02 -4.10
N MET A 151 3.41 9.46 -4.50
CA MET A 151 3.69 10.88 -4.72
C MET A 151 2.84 11.46 -5.85
N GLU A 152 2.60 10.71 -6.92
CA GLU A 152 1.70 11.09 -7.99
C GLU A 152 0.27 11.27 -7.50
N TYR A 153 -0.26 10.30 -6.74
CA TYR A 153 -1.59 10.38 -6.15
C TYR A 153 -1.74 11.59 -5.23
N LEU A 154 -0.80 11.79 -4.31
CA LEU A 154 -0.82 12.91 -3.37
C LEU A 154 -0.77 14.27 -4.09
N LYS A 155 0.02 14.38 -5.15
CA LYS A 155 0.08 15.58 -6.01
C LYS A 155 -1.24 15.83 -6.73
N GLY A 156 -1.89 14.79 -7.23
CA GLY A 156 -3.20 14.87 -7.87
C GLY A 156 -4.30 15.36 -6.91
N GLU A 157 -4.31 14.87 -5.67
CA GLU A 157 -5.25 15.33 -4.62
C GLU A 157 -5.05 16.82 -4.27
N ILE A 158 -3.80 17.32 -4.28
CA ILE A 158 -3.52 18.76 -4.06
C ILE A 158 -4.08 19.61 -5.20
N LEU A 159 -3.86 19.20 -6.44
CA LEU A 159 -4.24 19.97 -7.63
C LEU A 159 -5.74 19.87 -7.95
N GLY A 160 -6.38 18.75 -7.61
CA GLY A 160 -7.82 18.51 -7.81
C GLY A 160 -8.73 19.17 -6.74
N GLY A 161 -8.20 19.47 -5.57
CA GLY A 161 -8.88 20.30 -4.58
C GLY A 161 -8.78 21.76 -4.98
N ASN A 162 -9.92 22.42 -5.30
CA ASN A 162 -10.06 23.82 -5.70
C ASN A 162 -9.38 24.81 -4.73
N SER A 163 -8.07 24.87 -4.68
CA SER A 163 -7.31 25.83 -3.89
C SER A 163 -6.45 26.70 -4.82
N SER A 164 -6.59 28.02 -4.65
CA SER A 164 -5.75 29.00 -5.33
C SER A 164 -4.27 28.70 -5.09
N LEU A 165 -3.42 28.95 -6.08
CA LEU A 165 -1.96 28.72 -6.05
C LEU A 165 -1.24 29.24 -4.79
N SER A 166 -1.80 30.27 -4.10
CA SER A 166 -1.27 30.81 -2.85
C SER A 166 -1.46 29.88 -1.64
N LYS A 167 -2.45 28.99 -1.68
CA LYS A 167 -2.72 28.00 -0.63
C LYS A 167 -1.85 26.74 -0.79
N VAL A 168 -1.45 26.42 -2.03
CA VAL A 168 -0.58 25.27 -2.34
C VAL A 168 0.78 25.40 -1.66
N GLN A 169 1.31 26.61 -1.53
CA GLN A 169 2.61 26.86 -0.89
C GLN A 169 2.56 26.71 0.64
N SER A 170 1.41 26.97 1.28
CA SER A 170 1.22 26.76 2.73
C SER A 170 0.83 25.32 3.07
N ASP A 171 0.19 24.60 2.13
CA ASP A 171 -0.27 23.23 2.29
C ASP A 171 0.87 22.20 2.04
N LEU A 172 2.01 22.65 1.46
CA LEU A 172 3.23 21.84 1.35
C LEU A 172 3.87 21.49 2.71
N ASN A 173 3.43 22.14 3.80
CA ASN A 173 3.80 21.80 5.17
C ASN A 173 2.84 20.83 5.87
N LEU A 174 1.84 20.30 5.15
CA LEU A 174 0.96 19.27 5.68
C LEU A 174 1.73 17.96 5.82
N THR A 175 1.99 17.57 7.04
CA THR A 175 2.56 16.29 7.39
C THR A 175 1.58 15.19 6.97
N ARG A 176 1.78 14.61 5.80
CA ARG A 176 0.95 13.52 5.30
C ARG A 176 1.37 12.21 5.95
N THR A 177 0.41 11.47 6.43
CA THR A 177 0.66 10.25 7.17
C THR A 177 0.30 9.04 6.33
N LEU A 178 1.29 8.19 6.08
CA LEU A 178 1.14 6.89 5.43
C LEU A 178 1.31 5.78 6.47
N VAL A 179 0.41 4.82 6.48
CA VAL A 179 0.56 3.60 7.28
C VAL A 179 0.97 2.44 6.38
N LYS A 180 2.16 1.89 6.64
CA LYS A 180 2.69 0.73 5.92
C LYS A 180 2.43 -0.55 6.71
N TYR A 181 1.97 -1.57 6.01
CA TYR A 181 1.87 -2.94 6.47
C TYR A 181 2.93 -3.81 5.78
N GLY A 182 3.68 -4.58 6.54
CA GLY A 182 4.56 -5.63 6.04
C GLY A 182 4.23 -6.97 6.68
N LEU A 183 4.48 -8.07 5.98
CA LEU A 183 4.36 -9.44 6.48
C LEU A 183 5.28 -9.67 7.67
#